data_22748feb73df42f771c42923f864535c
#
_entry.id   22748feb73df42f771c42923f864535c
#
_cell.length_a   1.000
_cell.length_b   1.000
_cell.length_c   1.000
_cell.angle_alpha   90.00
_cell.angle_beta   90.00
_cell.angle_gamma   90.00
#
_symmetry.space_group_name_H-M   'P 1'
#
loop_
_entity.id
_entity.type
_entity.pdbx_description
1 polymer ?
#
loop_
_entity_poly.entity_id
_entity_poly.type
_entity_poly.pdbx_seq_one_letter_code
_entity_poly.pdbx_strand_id
1 'polypeptide(L)'
;MTIRRTIRVKAFQALFQLNNNFRITTEQAIRYALTYSLNKTEEEIDNLEAMKTILPVENVSDKMASENLAYLTDLVTGVKEHQKFLDEQLEKRLKNWTLQRIEVTNLLILRLAAYELYFHEEIDPSIVINEAIEMTKSFNNDNASKFVNGVLQGILDTKEA
;
A
#
# COMPACT_ATOMS: atom_id res chain seq x y z
N MET A 1 3.52 -3.37 15.86
CA MET A 1 3.29 -3.41 14.39
C MET A 1 4.39 -4.24 13.74
N THR A 2 4.06 -5.06 12.75
CA THR A 2 5.06 -5.83 12.02
C THR A 2 5.82 -4.96 11.01
N ILE A 3 6.98 -5.45 10.57
CA ILE A 3 7.76 -4.77 9.54
C ILE A 3 6.92 -4.62 8.25
N ARG A 4 6.30 -5.70 7.78
CA ARG A 4 5.51 -5.67 6.55
C ARG A 4 4.32 -4.73 6.64
N ARG A 5 3.64 -4.69 7.79
CA ARG A 5 2.53 -3.76 8.00
C ARG A 5 3.01 -2.31 7.96
N THR A 6 4.15 -2.02 8.58
CA THR A 6 4.75 -0.68 8.54
C THR A 6 5.01 -0.25 7.08
N ILE A 7 5.57 -1.14 6.27
CA ILE A 7 5.86 -0.84 4.86
C ILE A 7 4.56 -0.60 4.07
N ARG A 8 3.54 -1.42 4.29
CA ARG A 8 2.24 -1.24 3.60
C ARG A 8 1.58 0.10 3.98
N VAL A 9 1.67 0.49 5.25
CA VAL A 9 1.14 1.79 5.69
C VAL A 9 1.90 2.93 4.99
N LYS A 10 3.21 2.82 4.89
CA LYS A 10 4.02 3.84 4.18
C LYS A 10 3.69 3.88 2.69
N ALA A 11 3.46 2.73 2.07
CA ALA A 11 3.03 2.66 0.67
C ALA A 11 1.67 3.35 0.49
N PHE A 12 0.72 3.08 1.38
CA PHE A 12 -0.58 3.74 1.36
C PHE A 12 -0.43 5.27 1.46
N GLN A 13 0.39 5.75 2.37
CA GLN A 13 0.63 7.18 2.56
C GLN A 13 1.23 7.82 1.31
N ALA A 14 2.18 7.15 0.67
CA ALA A 14 2.77 7.65 -0.57
C ALA A 14 1.73 7.69 -1.71
N LEU A 15 0.93 6.62 -1.84
CA LEU A 15 -0.13 6.57 -2.85
C LEU A 15 -1.18 7.65 -2.62
N PHE A 16 -1.48 7.95 -1.36
CA PHE A 16 -2.41 9.03 -1.01
C PHE A 16 -1.86 10.38 -1.48
N GLN A 17 -0.58 10.64 -1.27
CA GLN A 17 0.06 11.87 -1.75
C GLN A 17 0.01 11.97 -3.27
N LEU A 18 0.30 10.89 -3.97
CA LEU A 18 0.25 10.84 -5.43
C LEU A 18 -1.17 11.08 -5.96
N ASN A 19 -2.17 10.58 -5.26
CA ASN A 19 -3.57 10.77 -5.64
C ASN A 19 -4.00 12.23 -5.48
N ASN A 20 -3.50 12.91 -4.45
CA ASN A 20 -3.87 14.29 -4.14
C ASN A 20 -3.04 15.34 -4.88
N ASN A 21 -1.85 14.96 -5.35
CA ASN A 21 -0.96 15.88 -6.04
C ASN A 21 -0.24 15.19 -7.19
N PHE A 22 -0.79 15.33 -8.39
CA PHE A 22 -0.23 14.71 -9.59
C PHE A 22 1.10 15.32 -10.06
N ARG A 23 1.53 16.42 -9.45
CA ARG A 23 2.78 17.10 -9.82
C ARG A 23 4.01 16.50 -9.14
N ILE A 24 3.82 15.73 -8.08
CA ILE A 24 4.95 15.08 -7.41
C ILE A 24 5.29 13.76 -8.07
N THR A 25 6.55 13.37 -7.96
CA THR A 25 7.03 12.08 -8.47
C THR A 25 6.77 10.99 -7.45
N THR A 26 6.84 9.73 -7.91
CA THR A 26 6.78 8.57 -7.02
C THR A 26 7.87 8.66 -5.95
N GLU A 27 9.08 9.07 -6.36
CA GLU A 27 10.21 9.21 -5.44
C GLU A 27 9.94 10.24 -4.35
N GLN A 28 9.36 11.39 -4.73
CA GLN A 28 9.00 12.44 -3.77
C GLN A 28 7.92 11.95 -2.80
N ALA A 29 6.93 11.20 -3.28
CA ALA A 29 5.88 10.66 -2.43
C ALA A 29 6.43 9.66 -1.42
N ILE A 30 7.33 8.78 -1.85
CA ILE A 30 7.99 7.81 -0.97
C ILE A 30 8.83 8.55 0.08
N ARG A 31 9.59 9.54 -0.36
CA ARG A 31 10.40 10.37 0.54
C ARG A 31 9.54 11.02 1.62
N TYR A 32 8.41 11.60 1.21
CA TYR A 32 7.47 12.21 2.15
C TYR A 32 6.96 11.18 3.17
N ALA A 33 6.52 10.02 2.68
CA ALA A 33 6.00 8.97 3.57
C ALA A 33 7.03 8.52 4.61
N LEU A 34 8.32 8.46 4.21
CA LEU A 34 9.39 8.04 5.10
C LEU A 34 9.76 9.09 6.14
N THR A 35 9.62 10.37 5.83
CA THR A 35 10.24 11.43 6.63
C THR A 35 9.28 12.33 7.39
N TYR A 36 7.99 12.39 7.00
CA TYR A 36 7.09 13.40 7.55
C TYR A 36 6.93 13.31 9.08
N SER A 37 7.04 12.13 9.66
CA SER A 37 6.88 11.93 11.10
C SER A 37 8.18 12.08 11.90
N LEU A 38 9.32 12.32 11.23
CA LEU A 38 10.64 12.29 11.87
C LEU A 38 11.12 13.66 12.33
N ASN A 39 10.38 14.74 12.06
CA ASN A 39 10.77 16.12 12.39
C ASN A 39 12.17 16.49 11.86
N LYS A 40 12.54 15.94 10.72
CA LYS A 40 13.81 16.22 10.04
C LYS A 40 13.55 16.72 8.63
N THR A 41 14.42 17.60 8.15
CA THR A 41 14.33 18.07 6.76
C THR A 41 14.88 17.00 5.82
N GLU A 42 14.56 17.12 4.53
CA GLU A 42 15.07 16.20 3.51
C GLU A 42 16.59 16.21 3.44
N GLU A 43 17.23 17.31 3.84
CA GLU A 43 18.69 17.43 3.83
C GLU A 43 19.35 16.73 5.01
N GLU A 44 18.62 16.48 6.09
CA GLU A 44 19.14 15.92 7.34
C GLU A 44 19.19 14.40 7.37
N ILE A 45 18.40 13.73 6.55
CA ILE A 45 18.28 12.28 6.62
C ILE A 45 18.01 11.70 5.22
N ASP A 46 18.76 10.67 4.83
CA ASP A 46 18.50 9.96 3.58
C ASP A 46 17.45 8.87 3.78
N ASN A 47 17.03 8.25 2.67
CA ASN A 47 15.97 7.23 2.72
C ASN A 47 16.37 5.99 3.53
N LEU A 48 17.62 5.60 3.47
CA LEU A 48 18.10 4.43 4.21
C LEU A 48 18.03 4.69 5.72
N GLU A 49 18.51 5.85 6.17
CA GLU A 49 18.44 6.24 7.57
C GLU A 49 16.98 6.42 8.04
N ALA A 50 16.14 7.02 7.19
CA ALA A 50 14.72 7.15 7.51
C ALA A 50 14.08 5.76 7.68
N MET A 51 14.38 4.81 6.80
CA MET A 51 13.86 3.45 6.90
C MET A 51 14.30 2.79 8.21
N LYS A 52 15.59 2.92 8.59
CA LYS A 52 16.08 2.39 9.86
C LYS A 52 15.32 2.96 11.06
N THR A 53 14.93 4.22 10.98
CA THR A 53 14.23 4.90 12.08
C THR A 53 12.78 4.47 12.20
N ILE A 54 12.07 4.26 11.08
CA ILE A 54 10.65 3.94 11.11
C ILE A 54 10.33 2.47 11.34
N LEU A 55 11.27 1.56 11.05
CA LEU A 55 11.02 0.13 11.23
C LEU A 55 10.83 -0.20 12.72
N PRO A 56 9.84 -1.04 13.06
CA PRO A 56 9.47 -1.31 14.46
C PRO A 56 10.33 -2.39 15.11
N VAL A 57 11.64 -2.37 14.86
CA VAL A 57 12.61 -3.30 15.43
C VAL A 57 13.89 -2.55 15.75
N GLU A 58 14.67 -3.09 16.68
CA GLU A 58 15.96 -2.53 17.06
C GLU A 58 17.08 -3.05 16.13
N ASN A 59 18.17 -2.29 16.06
CA ASN A 59 19.39 -2.71 15.36
C ASN A 59 19.16 -3.07 13.89
N VAL A 60 18.45 -2.19 13.18
CA VAL A 60 18.19 -2.38 11.75
C VAL A 60 19.50 -2.25 10.96
N SER A 61 19.89 -3.32 10.26
CA SER A 61 21.06 -3.30 9.40
C SER A 61 20.80 -2.55 8.11
N ASP A 62 21.89 -2.18 7.42
CA ASP A 62 21.78 -1.58 6.08
C ASP A 62 21.06 -2.51 5.11
N LYS A 63 21.33 -3.81 5.21
CA LYS A 63 20.68 -4.81 4.36
C LYS A 63 19.17 -4.85 4.60
N MET A 64 18.74 -4.90 5.86
CA MET A 64 17.32 -4.91 6.19
C MET A 64 16.64 -3.62 5.72
N ALA A 65 17.27 -2.48 5.97
CA ALA A 65 16.72 -1.20 5.52
C ALA A 65 16.61 -1.12 4.01
N SER A 66 17.64 -1.58 3.29
CA SER A 66 17.68 -1.59 1.82
C SER A 66 16.60 -2.51 1.22
N GLU A 67 16.44 -3.72 1.79
CA GLU A 67 15.41 -4.66 1.33
C GLU A 67 14.00 -4.11 1.52
N ASN A 68 13.75 -3.46 2.66
CA ASN A 68 12.43 -2.89 2.94
C ASN A 68 12.18 -1.62 2.13
N LEU A 69 13.21 -0.83 1.85
CA LEU A 69 13.07 0.31 0.95
C LEU A 69 12.74 -0.15 -0.47
N ALA A 70 13.38 -1.23 -0.94
CA ALA A 70 13.08 -1.81 -2.24
C ALA A 70 11.63 -2.32 -2.30
N TYR A 71 11.15 -2.96 -1.24
CA TYR A 71 9.77 -3.43 -1.17
C TYR A 71 8.77 -2.27 -1.20
N LEU A 72 9.03 -1.23 -0.42
CA LEU A 72 8.19 -0.02 -0.42
C LEU A 72 8.14 0.61 -1.82
N THR A 73 9.29 0.75 -2.46
CA THR A 73 9.39 1.32 -3.81
C THR A 73 8.62 0.48 -4.81
N ASP A 74 8.74 -0.85 -4.72
CA ASP A 74 8.01 -1.77 -5.59
C ASP A 74 6.50 -1.63 -5.43
N LEU A 75 6.01 -1.55 -4.19
CA LEU A 75 4.57 -1.40 -3.94
C LEU A 75 4.02 -0.12 -4.56
N VAL A 76 4.68 1.00 -4.34
CA VAL A 76 4.20 2.30 -4.84
C VAL A 76 4.32 2.37 -6.36
N THR A 77 5.48 2.04 -6.90
CA THR A 77 5.75 2.07 -8.33
C THR A 77 4.87 1.07 -9.07
N GLY A 78 4.76 -0.15 -8.53
CA GLY A 78 3.96 -1.20 -9.14
C GLY A 78 2.48 -0.85 -9.23
N VAL A 79 1.92 -0.28 -8.17
CA VAL A 79 0.52 0.17 -8.20
C VAL A 79 0.33 1.24 -9.27
N LYS A 80 1.25 2.20 -9.37
CA LYS A 80 1.13 3.27 -10.36
C LYS A 80 1.28 2.73 -11.79
N GLU A 81 2.25 1.86 -12.02
CA GLU A 81 2.48 1.28 -13.36
C GLU A 81 1.34 0.38 -13.81
N HIS A 82 0.73 -0.35 -12.88
CA HIS A 82 -0.34 -1.31 -13.19
C HIS A 82 -1.73 -0.81 -12.84
N GLN A 83 -1.89 0.49 -12.56
CA GLN A 83 -3.15 1.04 -12.08
C GLN A 83 -4.33 0.71 -13.00
N LYS A 84 -4.14 0.84 -14.31
CA LYS A 84 -5.21 0.54 -15.27
C LYS A 84 -5.66 -0.93 -15.17
N PHE A 85 -4.71 -1.85 -15.15
CA PHE A 85 -5.00 -3.27 -14.99
C PHE A 85 -5.71 -3.54 -13.66
N LEU A 86 -5.19 -2.97 -12.56
CA LEU A 86 -5.77 -3.18 -11.24
C LEU A 86 -7.20 -2.64 -11.18
N ASP A 87 -7.43 -1.46 -11.72
CA ASP A 87 -8.77 -0.86 -11.75
C ASP A 87 -9.76 -1.70 -12.56
N GLU A 88 -9.32 -2.26 -13.68
CA GLU A 88 -10.15 -3.16 -14.48
C GLU A 88 -10.55 -4.40 -13.67
N GLN A 89 -9.61 -4.98 -12.92
CA GLN A 89 -9.90 -6.14 -12.08
C GLN A 89 -10.84 -5.79 -10.93
N LEU A 90 -10.64 -4.63 -10.31
CA LEU A 90 -11.51 -4.17 -9.23
C LEU A 90 -12.94 -3.91 -9.74
N GLU A 91 -13.09 -3.25 -10.89
CA GLU A 91 -14.42 -2.95 -11.45
C GLU A 91 -15.24 -4.20 -11.72
N LYS A 92 -14.59 -5.29 -12.14
CA LYS A 92 -15.28 -6.57 -12.36
C LYS A 92 -15.96 -7.12 -11.11
N ARG A 93 -15.53 -6.69 -9.92
CA ARG A 93 -16.04 -7.15 -8.62
C ARG A 93 -17.02 -6.20 -7.98
N LEU A 94 -17.25 -5.04 -8.62
CA LEU A 94 -18.16 -4.04 -8.08
C LEU A 94 -19.57 -4.26 -8.62
N LYS A 95 -20.51 -4.54 -7.71
CA LYS A 95 -21.92 -4.68 -8.05
C LYS A 95 -22.60 -3.35 -7.77
N ASN A 96 -23.13 -2.70 -8.80
CA ASN A 96 -23.85 -1.43 -8.68
C ASN A 96 -22.98 -0.23 -8.25
N TRP A 97 -21.65 -0.37 -8.31
CA TRP A 97 -20.71 0.69 -7.97
C TRP A 97 -19.70 0.89 -9.10
N THR A 98 -19.22 2.11 -9.25
CA THR A 98 -18.09 2.42 -10.12
C THR A 98 -16.90 2.80 -9.25
N LEU A 99 -15.68 2.73 -9.81
CA LEU A 99 -14.48 3.13 -9.08
C LEU A 99 -14.57 4.56 -8.56
N GLN A 100 -15.22 5.46 -9.32
CA GLN A 100 -15.36 6.86 -8.93
C GLN A 100 -16.20 7.07 -7.68
N ARG A 101 -17.03 6.09 -7.33
CA ARG A 101 -17.87 6.16 -6.14
C ARG A 101 -17.22 5.57 -4.91
N ILE A 102 -16.09 4.89 -5.06
CA ILE A 102 -15.37 4.34 -3.93
C ILE A 102 -14.61 5.46 -3.23
N GLU A 103 -14.74 5.52 -1.91
CA GLU A 103 -13.96 6.45 -1.10
C GLU A 103 -12.47 6.24 -1.36
N VAL A 104 -11.70 7.34 -1.48
CA VAL A 104 -10.29 7.30 -1.85
C VAL A 104 -9.48 6.37 -0.96
N THR A 105 -9.67 6.41 0.36
CA THR A 105 -8.96 5.54 1.29
C THR A 105 -9.15 4.07 0.92
N ASN A 106 -10.40 3.66 0.70
CA ASN A 106 -10.72 2.29 0.34
C ASN A 106 -10.14 1.92 -1.03
N LEU A 107 -10.22 2.82 -2.00
CA LEU A 107 -9.70 2.57 -3.34
C LEU A 107 -8.20 2.35 -3.32
N LEU A 108 -7.45 3.16 -2.57
CA LEU A 108 -6.00 3.01 -2.49
C LEU A 108 -5.60 1.70 -1.79
N ILE A 109 -6.32 1.33 -0.73
CA ILE A 109 -6.08 0.04 -0.06
C ILE A 109 -6.40 -1.12 -1.00
N LEU A 110 -7.49 -1.05 -1.75
CA LEU A 110 -7.87 -2.06 -2.73
C LEU A 110 -6.81 -2.20 -3.83
N ARG A 111 -6.33 -1.10 -4.38
CA ARG A 111 -5.28 -1.14 -5.40
C ARG A 111 -3.99 -1.77 -4.86
N LEU A 112 -3.59 -1.38 -3.65
CA LEU A 112 -2.38 -1.91 -3.03
C LEU A 112 -2.48 -3.42 -2.79
N ALA A 113 -3.58 -3.87 -2.22
CA ALA A 113 -3.81 -5.30 -1.96
C ALA A 113 -3.94 -6.09 -3.27
N ALA A 114 -4.67 -5.57 -4.25
CA ALA A 114 -4.80 -6.22 -5.54
C ALA A 114 -3.44 -6.35 -6.23
N TYR A 115 -2.58 -5.33 -6.12
CA TYR A 115 -1.23 -5.41 -6.64
C TYR A 115 -0.47 -6.59 -6.03
N GLU A 116 -0.49 -6.75 -4.72
CA GLU A 116 0.18 -7.87 -4.08
C GLU A 116 -0.43 -9.21 -4.49
N LEU A 117 -1.76 -9.31 -4.59
CA LEU A 117 -2.41 -10.55 -5.03
C LEU A 117 -2.00 -10.98 -6.44
N TYR A 118 -1.81 -10.04 -7.35
CA TYR A 118 -1.46 -10.35 -8.74
C TYR A 118 0.04 -10.45 -8.99
N PHE A 119 0.86 -9.68 -8.29
CA PHE A 119 2.28 -9.55 -8.59
C PHE A 119 3.22 -10.05 -7.50
N HIS A 120 2.72 -10.44 -6.34
CA HIS A 120 3.48 -11.02 -5.23
C HIS A 120 2.85 -12.33 -4.77
N GLU A 121 2.80 -13.29 -5.68
CA GLU A 121 2.16 -14.58 -5.42
C GLU A 121 2.91 -15.42 -4.38
N GLU A 122 4.16 -15.08 -4.06
CA GLU A 122 4.93 -15.69 -2.99
C GLU A 122 4.37 -15.38 -1.59
N ILE A 123 3.55 -14.33 -1.47
CA ILE A 123 2.90 -13.98 -0.21
C ILE A 123 1.53 -14.67 -0.15
N ASP A 124 1.24 -15.31 0.97
CA ASP A 124 -0.05 -15.97 1.18
C ASP A 124 -1.19 -14.95 0.99
N PRO A 125 -2.14 -15.20 0.08
CA PRO A 125 -3.25 -14.27 -0.16
C PRO A 125 -4.06 -13.92 1.10
N SER A 126 -4.19 -14.85 2.05
CA SER A 126 -4.91 -14.60 3.29
C SER A 126 -4.22 -13.51 4.11
N ILE A 127 -2.89 -13.44 4.06
CA ILE A 127 -2.12 -12.39 4.74
C ILE A 127 -2.40 -11.04 4.08
N VAL A 128 -2.36 -10.99 2.75
CA VAL A 128 -2.61 -9.76 2.00
C VAL A 128 -4.01 -9.20 2.32
N ILE A 129 -5.01 -10.07 2.29
CA ILE A 129 -6.40 -9.67 2.55
C ILE A 129 -6.59 -9.24 4.00
N ASN A 130 -6.03 -9.98 4.96
CA ASN A 130 -6.13 -9.61 6.38
C ASN A 130 -5.46 -8.27 6.66
N GLU A 131 -4.32 -8.00 6.06
CA GLU A 131 -3.64 -6.71 6.23
C GLU A 131 -4.45 -5.57 5.62
N ALA A 132 -5.09 -5.78 4.47
CA ALA A 132 -5.98 -4.79 3.87
C ALA A 132 -7.17 -4.49 4.78
N ILE A 133 -7.76 -5.52 5.39
CA ILE A 133 -8.86 -5.36 6.34
C ILE A 133 -8.42 -4.54 7.55
N GLU A 134 -7.27 -4.85 8.13
CA GLU A 134 -6.75 -4.11 9.29
C GLU A 134 -6.44 -2.66 8.95
N MET A 135 -5.86 -2.40 7.78
CA MET A 135 -5.61 -1.03 7.32
C MET A 135 -6.93 -0.26 7.15
N THR A 136 -7.94 -0.91 6.57
CA THR A 136 -9.24 -0.28 6.38
C THR A 136 -9.89 0.08 7.72
N LYS A 137 -9.80 -0.79 8.71
CA LYS A 137 -10.29 -0.50 10.06
C LYS A 137 -9.56 0.68 10.70
N SER A 138 -8.24 0.77 10.48
CA SER A 138 -7.41 1.85 11.03
C SER A 138 -7.69 3.20 10.39
N PHE A 139 -7.88 3.22 9.07
CA PHE A 139 -8.03 4.47 8.31
C PHE A 139 -9.48 4.81 7.98
N ASN A 140 -10.42 3.92 8.24
CA ASN A 140 -11.83 4.13 7.96
C ASN A 140 -12.69 3.50 9.08
N ASN A 141 -13.45 2.42 8.79
CA ASN A 141 -14.32 1.78 9.77
C ASN A 141 -14.57 0.30 9.43
N ASP A 142 -15.31 -0.40 10.31
CA ASP A 142 -15.61 -1.82 10.14
C ASP A 142 -16.47 -2.11 8.90
N ASN A 143 -17.43 -1.24 8.58
CA ASN A 143 -18.27 -1.42 7.39
C ASN A 143 -17.43 -1.36 6.12
N ALA A 144 -16.50 -0.41 6.06
CA ALA A 144 -15.57 -0.31 4.94
C ALA A 144 -14.71 -1.58 4.83
N SER A 145 -14.28 -2.16 5.95
CA SER A 145 -13.47 -3.37 5.92
C SER A 145 -14.22 -4.57 5.36
N LYS A 146 -15.52 -4.67 5.59
CA LYS A 146 -16.35 -5.73 5.00
C LYS A 146 -16.45 -5.60 3.49
N PHE A 147 -16.60 -4.37 3.01
CA PHE A 147 -16.62 -4.09 1.58
C PHE A 147 -15.27 -4.46 0.93
N VAL A 148 -14.16 -4.02 1.52
CA VAL A 148 -12.81 -4.33 1.01
C VAL A 148 -12.59 -5.84 0.98
N ASN A 149 -12.97 -6.54 2.05
CA ASN A 149 -12.84 -8.00 2.11
C ASN A 149 -13.60 -8.67 0.97
N GLY A 150 -14.85 -8.26 0.74
CA GLY A 150 -15.67 -8.85 -0.31
C GLY A 150 -15.07 -8.70 -1.70
N VAL A 151 -14.54 -7.50 -2.02
CA VAL A 151 -13.91 -7.24 -3.30
C VAL A 151 -12.65 -8.09 -3.47
N LEU A 152 -11.81 -8.15 -2.46
CA LEU A 152 -10.54 -8.90 -2.53
C LEU A 152 -10.77 -10.41 -2.59
N GLN A 153 -11.75 -10.93 -1.84
CA GLN A 153 -12.13 -12.35 -1.95
C GLN A 153 -12.61 -12.69 -3.36
N GLY A 154 -13.38 -11.78 -3.98
CA GLY A 154 -13.82 -11.95 -5.36
C GLY A 154 -12.66 -12.07 -6.34
N ILE A 155 -11.61 -11.26 -6.15
CA ILE A 155 -10.39 -11.35 -6.96
C ILE A 155 -9.73 -12.72 -6.76
N LEU A 156 -9.56 -13.14 -5.52
CA LEU A 156 -8.91 -14.39 -5.19
C LEU A 156 -9.65 -15.60 -5.78
N ASP A 157 -10.97 -15.63 -5.62
CA ASP A 157 -11.81 -16.71 -6.15
C ASP A 157 -11.67 -16.84 -7.67
N THR A 158 -11.59 -15.73 -8.37
CA THR A 158 -11.43 -15.72 -9.82
C THR A 158 -10.05 -16.18 -10.26
N LYS A 159 -8.99 -15.80 -9.53
CA LYS A 159 -7.63 -16.22 -9.83
C LYS A 159 -7.45 -17.73 -9.65
N GLU A 160 -8.15 -18.33 -8.69
CA GLU A 160 -8.07 -19.76 -8.40
C GLU A 160 -8.93 -20.61 -9.34
N ALA A 161 -9.84 -20.00 -10.06
CA ALA A 161 -10.76 -20.68 -10.96
C ALA A 161 -10.08 -21.17 -12.26
#